data_f42c2113afb4388590784afdcc6effb0
#
_entry.id   f42c2113afb4388590784afdcc6effb0
#
_cell.length_a   1.000
_cell.length_b   1.000
_cell.length_c   1.000
_cell.angle_alpha   90.00
_cell.angle_beta   90.00
_cell.angle_gamma   90.00
#
_symmetry.space_group_name_H-M   'P 1'
#
loop_
_entity.id
_entity.type
_entity.pdbx_description
1 polymer ?
#
loop_
_entity_poly.entity_id
_entity_poly.type
_entity_poly.pdbx_seq_one_letter_code
_entity_poly.pdbx_strand_id
1 'polypeptide(L)'
;MTIRQIEAADRPLVKTFYDELSDRSRRLRFLVPTNELSDEDLEYLTHVDHKRHEAMVALEGERLVGVARYVRTPGERESAEVAVVVADDRQGQGIGTTLLDRLTERARENGIERYTALVSVDNDIVVSALERAGAERTGTTEQGEIEFAIDVPAEGLGERLRTALRSIAAALWRLRP
;
A
#
# COMPACT_ATOMS: atom_id res chain seq x y z
N MET A 1 10.35 -11.13 11.32
CA MET A 1 9.47 -10.02 10.86
C MET A 1 8.20 -10.04 11.70
N THR A 2 7.84 -8.91 12.28
CA THR A 2 6.60 -8.70 13.05
C THR A 2 5.69 -7.76 12.29
N ILE A 3 4.38 -8.08 12.21
CA ILE A 3 3.38 -7.19 11.62
C ILE A 3 2.38 -6.83 12.72
N ARG A 4 2.14 -5.54 12.90
CA ARG A 4 1.19 -4.99 13.87
C ARG A 4 0.55 -3.70 13.39
N GLN A 5 -0.44 -3.23 14.10
CA GLN A 5 -0.96 -1.87 13.91
C GLN A 5 0.12 -0.83 14.23
N ILE A 6 0.07 0.30 13.54
CA ILE A 6 0.94 1.45 13.83
C ILE A 6 0.53 2.08 15.16
N GLU A 7 1.50 2.66 15.85
CA GLU A 7 1.29 3.39 17.10
C GLU A 7 1.89 4.80 16.98
N ALA A 8 1.41 5.76 17.76
CA ALA A 8 1.97 7.12 17.79
C ALA A 8 3.46 7.13 18.13
N ALA A 9 3.93 6.16 18.93
CA ALA A 9 5.33 5.96 19.27
C ALA A 9 6.22 5.56 18.06
N ASP A 10 5.63 5.12 16.95
CA ASP A 10 6.38 4.75 15.73
C ASP A 10 6.84 5.96 14.90
N ARG A 11 6.51 7.18 15.31
CA ARG A 11 6.88 8.41 14.61
C ARG A 11 8.35 8.46 14.18
N PRO A 12 9.35 8.16 15.04
CA PRO A 12 10.76 8.12 14.62
C PRO A 12 11.03 7.03 13.57
N LEU A 13 10.39 5.87 13.68
CA LEU A 13 10.54 4.76 12.73
C LEU A 13 9.97 5.13 11.36
N VAL A 14 8.80 5.78 11.32
CA VAL A 14 8.17 6.26 10.07
C VAL A 14 9.05 7.31 9.40
N LYS A 15 9.62 8.25 10.18
CA LYS A 15 10.54 9.25 9.63
C LYS A 15 11.77 8.59 9.00
N THR A 16 12.46 7.74 9.74
CA THR A 16 13.65 7.02 9.25
C THR A 16 13.33 6.20 8.01
N PHE A 17 12.22 5.46 8.03
CA PHE A 17 11.76 4.67 6.89
C PHE A 17 11.54 5.52 5.65
N TYR A 18 10.88 6.68 5.79
CA TYR A 18 10.65 7.59 4.68
C TYR A 18 11.97 8.15 4.10
N ASP A 19 12.88 8.55 4.97
CA ASP A 19 14.17 9.12 4.59
C ASP A 19 15.04 8.08 3.82
N GLU A 20 14.90 6.79 4.15
CA GLU A 20 15.61 5.68 3.48
C GLU A 20 15.00 5.27 2.13
N LEU A 21 13.76 5.66 1.81
CA LEU A 21 13.13 5.34 0.53
C LEU A 21 13.82 6.08 -0.62
N SER A 22 13.99 5.40 -1.75
CA SER A 22 14.42 6.04 -2.99
C SER A 22 13.40 7.09 -3.46
N ASP A 23 13.87 8.07 -4.25
CA ASP A 23 13.00 9.06 -4.88
C ASP A 23 11.90 8.42 -5.73
N ARG A 24 12.22 7.28 -6.35
CA ARG A 24 11.22 6.51 -7.10
C ARG A 24 10.13 5.96 -6.18
N SER A 25 10.49 5.31 -5.08
CA SER A 25 9.53 4.73 -4.13
C SER A 25 8.70 5.81 -3.45
N ARG A 26 9.31 6.96 -3.11
CA ARG A 26 8.59 8.13 -2.61
C ARG A 26 7.56 8.64 -3.60
N ARG A 27 7.95 8.87 -4.87
CA ARG A 27 7.02 9.32 -5.92
C ARG A 27 5.88 8.34 -6.17
N LEU A 28 6.18 7.05 -6.28
CA LEU A 28 5.15 6.02 -6.52
C LEU A 28 4.16 5.88 -5.37
N ARG A 29 4.55 6.25 -4.15
CA ARG A 29 3.70 6.10 -2.97
C ARG A 29 2.93 7.36 -2.61
N PHE A 30 3.59 8.52 -2.67
CA PHE A 30 3.01 9.77 -2.17
C PHE A 30 2.47 10.67 -3.29
N LEU A 31 2.73 10.29 -4.56
CA LEU A 31 2.25 10.96 -5.79
C LEU A 31 2.68 12.45 -5.88
N VAL A 32 3.05 13.06 -4.76
CA VAL A 32 3.65 14.39 -4.68
C VAL A 32 5.08 14.24 -4.18
N PRO A 33 6.09 14.75 -4.90
CA PRO A 33 7.47 14.70 -4.45
C PRO A 33 7.65 15.65 -3.26
N THR A 34 7.58 15.10 -2.05
CA THR A 34 8.05 15.80 -0.84
C THR A 34 9.44 15.28 -0.50
N ASN A 35 10.39 16.19 -0.33
CA ASN A 35 11.75 15.79 0.06
C ASN A 35 11.81 15.30 1.51
N GLU A 36 10.93 15.82 2.36
CA GLU A 36 10.86 15.49 3.79
C GLU A 36 9.41 15.46 4.25
N LEU A 37 9.12 14.61 5.24
CA LEU A 37 7.86 14.65 5.97
C LEU A 37 7.89 15.74 7.02
N SER A 38 6.89 16.60 7.02
CA SER A 38 6.69 17.60 8.08
C SER A 38 6.27 16.92 9.39
N ASP A 39 6.32 17.66 10.48
CA ASP A 39 5.81 17.19 11.78
C ASP A 39 4.31 16.89 11.73
N GLU A 40 3.54 17.65 10.95
CA GLU A 40 2.12 17.42 10.72
C GLU A 40 1.86 16.13 9.93
N ASP A 41 2.68 15.87 8.90
CA ASP A 41 2.60 14.61 8.14
C ASP A 41 2.90 13.41 9.04
N LEU A 42 3.96 13.49 9.85
CA LEU A 42 4.32 12.42 10.78
C LEU A 42 3.24 12.17 11.82
N GLU A 43 2.63 13.24 12.34
CA GLU A 43 1.48 13.13 13.26
C GLU A 43 0.30 12.45 12.56
N TYR A 44 -0.10 12.92 11.37
CA TYR A 44 -1.16 12.31 10.58
C TYR A 44 -0.89 10.84 10.24
N LEU A 45 0.37 10.50 9.92
CA LEU A 45 0.75 9.16 9.54
C LEU A 45 0.80 8.17 10.70
N THR A 46 0.95 8.64 11.94
CA THR A 46 1.12 7.77 13.12
C THR A 46 -0.01 7.85 14.12
N HIS A 47 -0.74 8.97 14.17
CA HIS A 47 -1.87 9.17 15.07
C HIS A 47 -3.18 8.77 14.38
N VAL A 48 -3.44 7.47 14.31
CA VAL A 48 -4.60 6.91 13.60
C VAL A 48 -5.68 6.45 14.58
N ASP A 49 -6.96 6.50 14.16
CA ASP A 49 -8.10 6.11 14.99
C ASP A 49 -8.43 4.60 14.90
N HIS A 50 -7.70 3.86 14.07
CA HIS A 50 -7.87 2.44 13.79
C HIS A 50 -9.27 2.04 13.28
N LYS A 51 -10.03 3.00 12.75
CA LYS A 51 -11.39 2.83 12.21
C LYS A 51 -11.56 3.49 10.85
N ARG A 52 -11.36 4.82 10.78
CA ARG A 52 -11.42 5.60 9.56
C ARG A 52 -10.06 5.66 8.88
N HIS A 53 -9.02 5.66 9.67
CA HIS A 53 -7.63 5.61 9.28
C HIS A 53 -6.97 4.45 10.01
N GLU A 54 -6.55 3.44 9.27
CA GLU A 54 -5.85 2.27 9.78
C GLU A 54 -4.50 2.12 9.09
N ALA A 55 -3.49 1.69 9.82
CA ALA A 55 -2.21 1.35 9.22
C ALA A 55 -1.57 0.14 9.90
N MET A 56 -1.01 -0.75 9.08
CA MET A 56 -0.22 -1.90 9.49
C MET A 56 1.24 -1.65 9.16
N VAL A 57 2.12 -1.97 10.08
CA VAL A 57 3.58 -1.84 9.93
C VAL A 57 4.25 -3.21 9.97
N ALA A 58 5.28 -3.38 9.13
CA ALA A 58 6.16 -4.54 9.15
C ALA A 58 7.53 -4.13 9.71
N LEU A 59 8.00 -4.85 10.72
CA LEU A 59 9.24 -4.59 11.45
C LEU A 59 10.19 -5.79 11.35
N GLU A 60 11.46 -5.52 11.06
CA GLU A 60 12.59 -6.44 11.22
C GLU A 60 13.45 -5.96 12.38
N GLY A 61 13.27 -6.58 13.55
CA GLY A 61 13.83 -6.03 14.80
C GLY A 61 13.20 -4.66 15.07
N GLU A 62 14.03 -3.63 15.15
CA GLU A 62 13.61 -2.23 15.36
C GLU A 62 13.46 -1.43 14.06
N ARG A 63 13.76 -2.03 12.90
CA ARG A 63 13.66 -1.36 11.59
C ARG A 63 12.28 -1.53 10.99
N LEU A 64 11.64 -0.42 10.64
CA LEU A 64 10.42 -0.41 9.83
C LEU A 64 10.78 -0.72 8.37
N VAL A 65 10.18 -1.75 7.80
CA VAL A 65 10.46 -2.21 6.43
C VAL A 65 9.25 -2.15 5.50
N GLY A 66 8.07 -1.81 6.01
CA GLY A 66 6.90 -1.63 5.17
C GLY A 66 5.70 -1.10 5.94
N VAL A 67 4.84 -0.39 5.23
CA VAL A 67 3.58 0.16 5.73
C VAL A 67 2.48 -0.08 4.71
N ALA A 68 1.33 -0.59 5.16
CA ALA A 68 0.08 -0.54 4.42
C ALA A 68 -0.95 0.24 5.23
N ARG A 69 -1.75 1.09 4.57
CA ARG A 69 -2.80 1.87 5.22
C ARG A 69 -4.04 1.99 4.36
N TYR A 70 -5.16 2.22 5.00
CA TYR A 70 -6.32 2.76 4.33
C TYR A 70 -6.81 4.03 5.05
N VAL A 71 -7.44 4.89 4.27
CA VAL A 71 -8.18 6.06 4.76
C VAL A 71 -9.57 5.99 4.16
N ARG A 72 -10.60 6.00 5.00
CA ARG A 72 -12.00 5.94 4.58
C ARG A 72 -12.35 7.16 3.72
N THR A 73 -12.98 6.91 2.59
CA THR A 73 -13.41 7.97 1.67
C THR A 73 -14.46 8.87 2.33
N PRO A 74 -14.27 10.20 2.34
CA PRO A 74 -15.25 11.12 2.89
C PRO A 74 -16.61 10.96 2.21
N GLY A 75 -17.66 10.79 3.00
CA GLY A 75 -19.04 10.60 2.50
C GLY A 75 -19.41 9.15 2.12
N GLU A 76 -18.44 8.26 2.00
CA GLU A 76 -18.64 6.84 1.64
C GLU A 76 -18.23 5.92 2.80
N ARG A 77 -19.23 5.34 3.48
CA ARG A 77 -18.97 4.56 4.70
C ARG A 77 -18.24 3.22 4.44
N GLU A 78 -18.41 2.67 3.27
CA GLU A 78 -17.92 1.33 2.89
C GLU A 78 -16.68 1.36 1.99
N SER A 79 -16.22 2.57 1.62
CA SER A 79 -15.09 2.78 0.72
C SER A 79 -13.88 3.37 1.44
N ALA A 80 -12.67 2.94 1.07
CA ALA A 80 -11.44 3.48 1.58
C ALA A 80 -10.33 3.48 0.51
N GLU A 81 -9.54 4.53 0.50
CA GLU A 81 -8.31 4.58 -0.29
C GLU A 81 -7.23 3.76 0.40
N VAL A 82 -6.61 2.83 -0.33
CA VAL A 82 -5.54 1.97 0.17
C VAL A 82 -4.20 2.32 -0.46
N ALA A 83 -3.15 2.24 0.34
CA ALA A 83 -1.80 2.45 -0.14
C ALA A 83 -0.79 1.57 0.60
N VAL A 84 0.25 1.12 -0.11
CA VAL A 84 1.31 0.25 0.42
C VAL A 84 2.67 0.75 -0.03
N VAL A 85 3.64 0.67 0.86
CA VAL A 85 5.05 0.92 0.55
C VAL A 85 5.93 -0.07 1.31
N VAL A 86 7.00 -0.53 0.66
CA VAL A 86 8.01 -1.44 1.23
C VAL A 86 9.38 -0.86 0.95
N ALA A 87 10.29 -0.96 1.92
CA ALA A 87 11.69 -0.54 1.78
C ALA A 87 12.31 -1.12 0.52
N ASP A 88 13.07 -0.33 -0.23
CA ASP A 88 13.59 -0.70 -1.55
C ASP A 88 14.36 -2.02 -1.52
N ASP A 89 15.18 -2.24 -0.50
CA ASP A 89 15.98 -3.44 -0.28
C ASP A 89 15.16 -4.67 0.19
N ARG A 90 13.87 -4.50 0.43
CA ARG A 90 12.93 -5.54 0.88
C ARG A 90 11.77 -5.79 -0.09
N GLN A 91 11.74 -5.08 -1.22
CA GLN A 91 10.72 -5.31 -2.25
C GLN A 91 10.87 -6.72 -2.88
N GLY A 92 9.76 -7.23 -3.44
CA GLY A 92 9.74 -8.56 -4.06
C GLY A 92 9.73 -9.75 -3.09
N GLN A 93 9.77 -9.53 -1.78
CA GLN A 93 9.80 -10.58 -0.75
C GLN A 93 8.41 -10.91 -0.17
N GLY A 94 7.34 -10.33 -0.72
CA GLY A 94 5.96 -10.59 -0.29
C GLY A 94 5.50 -9.79 0.94
N ILE A 95 6.32 -8.86 1.45
CA ILE A 95 5.99 -8.05 2.63
C ILE A 95 4.74 -7.20 2.36
N GLY A 96 4.67 -6.53 1.22
CA GLY A 96 3.52 -5.68 0.86
C GLY A 96 2.21 -6.46 0.76
N THR A 97 2.24 -7.68 0.20
CA THR A 97 1.05 -8.54 0.11
C THR A 97 0.62 -9.08 1.47
N THR A 98 1.57 -9.40 2.35
CA THR A 98 1.25 -9.81 3.72
C THR A 98 0.67 -8.65 4.55
N LEU A 99 1.19 -7.43 4.38
CA LEU A 99 0.63 -6.23 4.99
C LEU A 99 -0.80 -5.97 4.51
N LEU A 100 -1.06 -6.13 3.20
CA LEU A 100 -2.40 -5.98 2.63
C LEU A 100 -3.40 -7.01 3.16
N ASP A 101 -2.99 -8.27 3.36
CA ASP A 101 -3.86 -9.27 3.97
C ASP A 101 -4.28 -8.84 5.38
N ARG A 102 -3.34 -8.42 6.22
CA ARG A 102 -3.63 -7.93 7.58
C ARG A 102 -4.48 -6.67 7.59
N LEU A 103 -4.19 -5.72 6.69
CA LEU A 103 -4.98 -4.50 6.54
C LEU A 103 -6.41 -4.82 6.09
N THR A 104 -6.58 -5.80 5.20
CA THR A 104 -7.89 -6.23 4.69
C THR A 104 -8.74 -6.89 5.78
N GLU A 105 -8.14 -7.68 6.67
CA GLU A 105 -8.82 -8.20 7.87
C GLU A 105 -9.39 -7.05 8.70
N ARG A 106 -8.57 -6.02 8.98
CA ARG A 106 -8.98 -4.83 9.75
C ARG A 106 -10.05 -4.01 9.02
N ALA A 107 -9.92 -3.84 7.70
CA ALA A 107 -10.89 -3.12 6.89
C ALA A 107 -12.29 -3.74 6.99
N ARG A 108 -12.37 -5.06 6.89
CA ARG A 108 -13.64 -5.81 7.02
C ARG A 108 -14.25 -5.66 8.41
N GLU A 109 -13.46 -5.77 9.47
CA GLU A 109 -13.90 -5.53 10.84
C GLU A 109 -14.49 -4.12 11.02
N ASN A 110 -13.97 -3.15 10.26
CA ASN A 110 -14.42 -1.76 10.25
C ASN A 110 -15.51 -1.47 9.20
N GLY A 111 -16.03 -2.49 8.49
CA GLY A 111 -17.12 -2.34 7.51
C GLY A 111 -16.68 -1.64 6.23
N ILE A 112 -15.43 -1.80 5.80
CA ILE A 112 -14.95 -1.41 4.48
C ILE A 112 -15.22 -2.57 3.52
N GLU A 113 -15.93 -2.30 2.44
CA GLU A 113 -16.30 -3.28 1.41
C GLU A 113 -15.58 -3.03 0.09
N ARG A 114 -15.06 -1.82 -0.13
CA ARG A 114 -14.39 -1.42 -1.36
C ARG A 114 -13.11 -0.64 -1.08
N TYR A 115 -12.04 -1.02 -1.77
CA TYR A 115 -10.81 -0.24 -1.83
C TYR A 115 -10.72 0.55 -3.13
N THR A 116 -10.23 1.78 -3.04
CA THR A 116 -9.69 2.54 -4.16
C THR A 116 -8.18 2.68 -4.00
N ALA A 117 -7.46 2.78 -5.11
CA ALA A 117 -6.01 3.00 -5.10
C ALA A 117 -5.61 3.86 -6.29
N LEU A 118 -4.73 4.83 -6.06
CA LEU A 118 -4.07 5.60 -7.12
C LEU A 118 -2.70 4.97 -7.42
N VAL A 119 -2.46 4.65 -8.69
CA VAL A 119 -1.22 4.02 -9.14
C VAL A 119 -0.67 4.78 -10.34
N SER A 120 0.61 5.17 -10.26
CA SER A 120 1.29 5.80 -11.41
C SER A 120 1.24 4.89 -12.64
N VAL A 121 0.98 5.47 -13.82
CA VAL A 121 1.03 4.75 -15.11
C VAL A 121 2.40 4.11 -15.35
N ASP A 122 3.47 4.66 -14.78
CA ASP A 122 4.84 4.14 -14.90
C ASP A 122 5.08 2.88 -14.04
N ASN A 123 4.10 2.47 -13.23
CA ASN A 123 4.20 1.28 -12.38
C ASN A 123 3.50 0.07 -13.01
N ASP A 124 3.93 -0.30 -14.23
CA ASP A 124 3.35 -1.38 -15.03
C ASP A 124 3.16 -2.69 -14.27
N ILE A 125 4.08 -3.00 -13.35
CA ILE A 125 4.03 -4.23 -12.56
C ILE A 125 2.82 -4.22 -11.63
N VAL A 126 2.61 -3.12 -10.91
CA VAL A 126 1.47 -2.98 -9.99
C VAL A 126 0.17 -2.84 -10.75
N VAL A 127 0.13 -2.06 -11.82
CA VAL A 127 -1.02 -1.94 -12.73
C VAL A 127 -1.47 -3.31 -13.21
N SER A 128 -0.55 -4.08 -13.82
CA SER A 128 -0.85 -5.44 -14.30
C SER A 128 -1.27 -6.40 -13.18
N ALA A 129 -0.71 -6.25 -11.97
CA ALA A 129 -1.06 -7.11 -10.84
C ALA A 129 -2.47 -6.82 -10.32
N LEU A 130 -2.86 -5.55 -10.25
CA LEU A 130 -4.21 -5.13 -9.85
C LEU A 130 -5.26 -5.62 -10.84
N GLU A 131 -5.04 -5.44 -12.14
CA GLU A 131 -5.94 -5.94 -13.18
C GLU A 131 -6.15 -7.46 -13.11
N ARG A 132 -5.05 -8.21 -12.94
CA ARG A 132 -5.12 -9.68 -12.79
C ARG A 132 -5.78 -10.11 -11.48
N ALA A 133 -5.71 -9.28 -10.44
CA ALA A 133 -6.42 -9.52 -9.18
C ALA A 133 -7.91 -9.17 -9.26
N GLY A 134 -8.37 -8.61 -10.38
CA GLY A 134 -9.76 -8.24 -10.62
C GLY A 134 -10.13 -6.82 -10.21
N ALA A 135 -9.14 -5.94 -10.07
CA ALA A 135 -9.40 -4.52 -9.86
C ALA A 135 -9.90 -3.88 -11.17
N GLU A 136 -10.86 -2.99 -11.05
CA GLU A 136 -11.42 -2.21 -12.15
C GLU A 136 -10.73 -0.87 -12.24
N ARG A 137 -10.41 -0.41 -13.45
CA ARG A 137 -9.98 0.97 -13.68
C ARG A 137 -11.22 1.87 -13.65
N THR A 138 -11.22 2.85 -12.75
CA THR A 138 -12.33 3.80 -12.59
C THR A 138 -12.03 5.17 -13.19
N GLY A 139 -10.76 5.51 -13.36
CA GLY A 139 -10.35 6.79 -13.90
C GLY A 139 -8.86 6.90 -14.20
N THR A 140 -8.48 8.05 -14.72
CA THR A 140 -7.08 8.48 -14.86
C THR A 140 -7.00 9.95 -14.49
N THR A 141 -6.06 10.31 -13.63
CA THR A 141 -5.85 11.71 -13.22
C THR A 141 -5.06 12.47 -14.26
N GLU A 142 -5.10 13.81 -14.20
CA GLU A 142 -4.28 14.68 -15.05
C GLU A 142 -2.78 14.50 -14.80
N GLN A 143 -2.39 14.01 -13.63
CA GLN A 143 -1.00 13.74 -13.25
C GLN A 143 -0.47 12.40 -13.79
N GLY A 144 -1.30 11.62 -14.51
CA GLY A 144 -0.90 10.35 -15.10
C GLY A 144 -0.96 9.19 -14.08
N GLU A 145 -1.93 9.21 -13.19
CA GLU A 145 -2.22 8.12 -12.26
C GLU A 145 -3.50 7.42 -12.70
N ILE A 146 -3.54 6.11 -12.55
CA ILE A 146 -4.72 5.29 -12.78
C ILE A 146 -5.40 5.06 -11.44
N GLU A 147 -6.68 5.37 -11.37
CA GLU A 147 -7.52 4.99 -10.26
C GLU A 147 -8.06 3.59 -10.47
N PHE A 148 -7.84 2.75 -9.46
CA PHE A 148 -8.39 1.39 -9.39
C PHE A 148 -9.41 1.28 -8.27
N ALA A 149 -10.44 0.46 -8.49
CA ALA A 149 -11.33 0.01 -7.44
C ALA A 149 -11.34 -1.52 -7.39
N ILE A 150 -11.36 -2.07 -6.18
CA ILE A 150 -11.45 -3.51 -5.95
C ILE A 150 -12.32 -3.77 -4.72
N ASP A 151 -13.26 -4.70 -4.83
CA ASP A 151 -14.04 -5.13 -3.68
C ASP A 151 -13.15 -5.84 -2.66
N VAL A 152 -13.34 -5.51 -1.40
CA VAL A 152 -12.59 -6.11 -0.29
C VAL A 152 -13.03 -7.57 -0.15
N PRO A 153 -12.20 -8.55 -0.50
CA PRO A 153 -12.61 -9.94 -0.50
C PRO A 153 -12.75 -10.48 0.92
N ALA A 154 -13.51 -11.53 1.07
CA ALA A 154 -13.64 -12.24 2.34
C ALA A 154 -12.27 -12.70 2.88
N GLU A 155 -11.37 -13.10 2.00
CA GLU A 155 -10.01 -13.53 2.33
C GLU A 155 -9.06 -13.26 1.16
N GLY A 156 -7.77 -13.08 1.47
CA GLY A 156 -6.67 -13.27 0.54
C GLY A 156 -6.49 -12.23 -0.57
N LEU A 157 -6.75 -10.94 -0.31
CA LEU A 157 -6.41 -9.89 -1.29
C LEU A 157 -4.91 -9.89 -1.60
N GLY A 158 -4.08 -9.96 -0.57
CA GLY A 158 -2.62 -10.06 -0.72
C GLY A 158 -2.20 -11.33 -1.45
N GLU A 159 -2.85 -12.48 -1.21
CA GLU A 159 -2.55 -13.72 -1.92
C GLU A 159 -2.95 -13.65 -3.41
N ARG A 160 -4.09 -13.03 -3.74
CA ARG A 160 -4.50 -12.77 -5.13
C ARG A 160 -3.46 -11.91 -5.85
N LEU A 161 -3.01 -10.82 -5.22
CA LEU A 161 -1.96 -9.94 -5.75
C LEU A 161 -0.61 -10.66 -5.84
N ARG A 162 -0.25 -11.49 -4.85
CA ARG A 162 0.98 -12.30 -4.86
C ARG A 162 0.99 -13.27 -6.03
N THR A 163 -0.11 -13.94 -6.28
CA THR A 163 -0.28 -14.87 -7.41
C THR A 163 -0.15 -14.13 -8.74
N ALA A 164 -0.78 -12.96 -8.88
CA ALA A 164 -0.68 -12.11 -10.06
C ALA A 164 0.79 -11.65 -10.30
N LEU A 165 1.48 -11.16 -9.27
CA LEU A 165 2.88 -10.74 -9.35
C LEU A 165 3.82 -11.88 -9.74
N ARG A 166 3.65 -13.07 -9.18
CA ARG A 166 4.44 -14.24 -9.55
C ARG A 166 4.23 -14.62 -11.02
N SER A 167 3.01 -14.56 -11.53
CA SER A 167 2.72 -14.86 -12.93
C SER A 167 3.34 -13.85 -13.89
N ILE A 168 3.39 -12.57 -13.52
CA ILE A 168 4.06 -11.51 -14.29
C ILE A 168 5.57 -11.75 -14.29
N ALA A 169 6.18 -12.01 -13.14
CA ALA A 169 7.61 -12.30 -13.02
C ALA A 169 8.01 -13.52 -13.86
N ALA A 170 7.22 -14.60 -13.85
CA ALA A 170 7.45 -15.79 -14.65
C ALA A 170 7.34 -15.52 -16.16
N ALA A 171 6.41 -14.65 -16.58
CA ALA A 171 6.29 -14.24 -17.98
C ALA A 171 7.50 -13.43 -18.44
N LEU A 172 7.94 -12.45 -17.65
CA LEU A 172 9.12 -11.63 -17.95
C LEU A 172 10.41 -12.47 -18.00
N TRP A 173 10.53 -13.49 -17.14
CA TRP A 173 11.68 -14.43 -17.18
C TRP A 173 11.75 -15.22 -18.48
N ARG A 174 10.61 -15.64 -19.04
CA ARG A 174 10.55 -16.39 -20.32
C ARG A 174 10.89 -15.54 -21.55
N LEU A 175 10.82 -14.21 -21.43
CA LEU A 175 11.12 -13.26 -22.51
C LEU A 175 12.57 -12.77 -22.49
N ARG A 176 13.39 -13.22 -21.54
CA ARG A 176 14.83 -12.95 -21.55
C ARG A 176 15.48 -13.85 -22.61
N PRO A 177 16.26 -13.23 -23.57
CA PRO A 177 16.96 -13.97 -24.61
C PRO A 177 18.03 -14.89 -24.03
#